data_05f342819922857e01fa193eae133668
#
_entry.id   05f342819922857e01fa193eae133668
#
_cell.length_a   1.000
_cell.length_b   1.000
_cell.length_c   1.000
_cell.angle_alpha   90.00
_cell.angle_beta   90.00
_cell.angle_gamma   90.00
#
_symmetry.space_group_name_H-M   'P 1'
#
loop_
_entity.id
_entity.type
_entity.pdbx_description
1 polymer ?
#
loop_
_entity_poly.entity_id
_entity_poly.type
_entity_poly.pdbx_seq_one_letter_code
_entity_poly.pdbx_strand_id
1 'polypeptide(L)'
;MTAIKLTTSSEAEEAFYAAFSRGDLQAMQELWLPSETTSCIHPMGDRLLGTTAILKSWETILRNTGDIIVETSDRVIHGDEQIAIHTLVENIHSMDKPEQIFRFVVTNIYQSTAGVWKMILHHASPMPHDTSQKESSPTVVH
;
A
#
# COMPACT_ATOMS: atom_id res chain seq x y z
N MET A 1 -16.41 -18.89 -7.81
CA MET A 1 -15.60 -17.83 -7.56
C MET A 1 -15.74 -17.32 -6.18
N THR A 2 -14.71 -17.10 -5.52
CA THR A 2 -14.74 -16.69 -4.13
C THR A 2 -14.69 -15.19 -4.03
N ALA A 3 -15.61 -14.62 -3.32
CA ALA A 3 -15.60 -13.18 -3.10
C ALA A 3 -14.48 -12.85 -2.12
N ILE A 4 -13.87 -11.68 -2.31
CA ILE A 4 -12.88 -11.19 -1.40
C ILE A 4 -13.58 -10.76 -0.12
N LYS A 5 -13.06 -11.20 1.01
CA LYS A 5 -13.62 -10.79 2.27
C LYS A 5 -12.96 -9.53 2.74
N LEU A 6 -13.74 -8.52 3.02
CA LEU A 6 -13.25 -7.24 3.50
C LEU A 6 -14.04 -6.86 4.75
N THR A 7 -14.06 -7.77 5.73
CA THR A 7 -14.85 -7.55 6.94
C THR A 7 -14.02 -6.91 8.06
N THR A 8 -12.73 -6.79 7.89
CA THR A 8 -11.86 -6.06 8.81
C THR A 8 -10.88 -5.24 8.01
N SER A 9 -10.32 -4.20 8.62
CA SER A 9 -9.31 -3.41 7.93
C SER A 9 -8.06 -4.24 7.63
N SER A 10 -7.76 -5.22 8.48
CA SER A 10 -6.62 -6.11 8.24
C SER A 10 -6.84 -6.98 7.02
N GLU A 11 -8.07 -7.47 6.83
CA GLU A 11 -8.36 -8.23 5.61
C GLU A 11 -8.27 -7.35 4.37
N ALA A 12 -8.69 -6.10 4.47
CA ALA A 12 -8.56 -5.18 3.34
C ALA A 12 -7.08 -4.96 3.01
N GLU A 13 -6.23 -4.85 4.03
CA GLU A 13 -4.81 -4.68 3.78
C GLU A 13 -4.18 -5.91 3.16
N GLU A 14 -4.56 -7.09 3.63
CA GLU A 14 -4.06 -8.32 3.03
C GLU A 14 -4.46 -8.40 1.57
N ALA A 15 -5.70 -8.01 1.25
CA ALA A 15 -6.17 -8.02 -0.12
C ALA A 15 -5.39 -7.04 -0.99
N PHE A 16 -5.05 -5.87 -0.42
CA PHE A 16 -4.28 -4.86 -1.14
C PHE A 16 -2.90 -5.39 -1.52
N TYR A 17 -2.19 -5.96 -0.56
CA TYR A 17 -0.83 -6.43 -0.83
C TYR A 17 -0.83 -7.71 -1.67
N ALA A 18 -1.87 -8.53 -1.57
CA ALA A 18 -1.99 -9.68 -2.46
C ALA A 18 -2.21 -9.23 -3.90
N ALA A 19 -3.08 -8.24 -4.11
CA ALA A 19 -3.30 -7.71 -5.45
C ALA A 19 -2.03 -7.09 -6.02
N PHE A 20 -1.30 -6.37 -5.18
CA PHE A 20 -0.06 -5.73 -5.60
C PHE A 20 0.96 -6.80 -6.01
N SER A 21 1.19 -7.81 -5.16
CA SER A 21 2.18 -8.83 -5.45
C SER A 21 1.84 -9.66 -6.67
N ARG A 22 0.54 -9.90 -6.90
CA ARG A 22 0.14 -10.75 -8.01
C ARG A 22 -0.09 -10.00 -9.31
N GLY A 23 -0.05 -8.67 -9.28
CA GLY A 23 -0.37 -7.88 -10.44
C GLY A 23 -1.83 -7.99 -10.83
N ASP A 24 -2.72 -8.12 -9.84
CA ASP A 24 -4.12 -8.40 -10.07
C ASP A 24 -4.93 -7.10 -10.02
N LEU A 25 -5.15 -6.50 -11.17
CA LEU A 25 -5.85 -5.23 -11.26
C LEU A 25 -7.29 -5.35 -10.82
N GLN A 26 -7.95 -6.45 -11.16
CA GLN A 26 -9.35 -6.60 -10.79
C GLN A 26 -9.51 -6.64 -9.27
N ALA A 27 -8.64 -7.35 -8.59
CA ALA A 27 -8.67 -7.37 -7.12
C ALA A 27 -8.36 -6.00 -6.55
N MET A 28 -7.44 -5.27 -7.17
CA MET A 28 -7.11 -3.92 -6.74
C MET A 28 -8.33 -3.00 -6.89
N GLN A 29 -9.09 -3.15 -7.97
CA GLN A 29 -10.29 -2.35 -8.18
C GLN A 29 -11.34 -2.60 -7.12
N GLU A 30 -11.46 -3.83 -6.66
CA GLU A 30 -12.49 -4.17 -5.68
C GLU A 30 -12.14 -3.67 -4.29
N LEU A 31 -10.88 -3.34 -4.08
CA LEU A 31 -10.45 -2.91 -2.78
C LEU A 31 -10.65 -1.43 -2.52
N TRP A 32 -10.54 -0.59 -3.52
CA TRP A 32 -10.64 0.85 -3.33
C TRP A 32 -12.10 1.29 -3.24
N LEU A 33 -12.38 2.19 -2.31
CA LEU A 33 -13.72 2.77 -2.23
C LEU A 33 -13.96 3.62 -3.46
N PRO A 34 -15.07 3.43 -4.17
CA PRO A 34 -15.36 4.30 -5.33
C PRO A 34 -15.73 5.69 -4.82
N SER A 35 -14.89 6.66 -5.07
CA SER A 35 -15.09 8.00 -4.53
C SER A 35 -14.19 8.99 -5.27
N GLU A 36 -14.58 10.25 -5.26
CA GLU A 36 -13.76 11.30 -5.83
C GLU A 36 -12.77 11.86 -4.82
N THR A 37 -12.83 11.41 -3.58
CA THR A 37 -11.97 11.95 -2.53
C THR A 37 -10.95 10.94 -2.00
N THR A 38 -10.87 9.75 -2.61
CA THR A 38 -9.78 8.83 -2.28
C THR A 38 -8.46 9.42 -2.77
N SER A 39 -7.39 9.11 -2.07
CA SER A 39 -6.08 9.67 -2.41
C SER A 39 -5.03 8.58 -2.49
N CYS A 40 -4.09 8.74 -3.39
CA CYS A 40 -2.97 7.82 -3.49
C CYS A 40 -1.72 8.60 -3.86
N ILE A 41 -0.65 8.43 -3.09
CA ILE A 41 0.63 9.03 -3.39
C ILE A 41 1.64 7.88 -3.47
N HIS A 42 2.07 7.56 -4.68
CA HIS A 42 3.12 6.57 -4.88
C HIS A 42 4.46 7.18 -4.52
N PRO A 43 5.46 6.38 -4.20
CA PRO A 43 6.76 6.93 -3.82
C PRO A 43 7.27 7.93 -4.86
N MET A 44 7.64 9.11 -4.39
CA MET A 44 8.17 10.18 -5.23
C MET A 44 7.16 10.74 -6.21
N GLY A 45 5.90 10.40 -6.09
CA GLY A 45 4.88 10.84 -7.05
C GLY A 45 4.02 11.96 -6.53
N ASP A 46 3.20 12.49 -7.41
CA ASP A 46 2.21 13.49 -7.06
C ASP A 46 1.01 12.83 -6.44
N ARG A 47 0.23 13.59 -5.70
CA ARG A 47 -1.00 13.05 -5.14
C ARG A 47 -2.03 12.82 -6.26
N LEU A 48 -2.55 11.61 -6.33
CA LEU A 48 -3.64 11.26 -7.23
C LEU A 48 -4.93 11.33 -6.43
N LEU A 49 -5.95 11.94 -7.00
CA LEU A 49 -7.20 12.13 -6.31
C LEU A 49 -8.34 11.47 -7.08
N GLY A 50 -9.12 10.67 -6.39
CA GLY A 50 -10.25 9.96 -6.97
C GLY A 50 -9.90 8.58 -7.47
N THR A 51 -10.83 7.66 -7.29
CA THR A 51 -10.59 6.24 -7.55
C THR A 51 -10.24 5.96 -9.01
N THR A 52 -10.85 6.70 -9.95
CA THR A 52 -10.57 6.47 -11.37
C THR A 52 -9.10 6.71 -11.69
N ALA A 53 -8.55 7.85 -11.23
CA ALA A 53 -7.14 8.16 -11.49
C ALA A 53 -6.22 7.19 -10.76
N ILE A 54 -6.61 6.80 -9.54
CA ILE A 54 -5.82 5.88 -8.75
C ILE A 54 -5.72 4.52 -9.42
N LEU A 55 -6.85 4.00 -9.91
CA LEU A 55 -6.83 2.69 -10.55
C LEU A 55 -6.08 2.71 -11.88
N LYS A 56 -6.11 3.84 -12.58
CA LYS A 56 -5.33 3.96 -13.78
C LYS A 56 -3.83 3.90 -13.47
N SER A 57 -3.42 4.51 -12.38
CA SER A 57 -2.01 4.45 -11.98
C SER A 57 -1.62 3.02 -11.59
N TRP A 58 -2.50 2.31 -10.88
CA TRP A 58 -2.21 0.93 -10.50
C TRP A 58 -2.14 0.04 -11.72
N GLU A 59 -2.98 0.28 -12.73
CA GLU A 59 -2.91 -0.50 -13.95
C GLU A 59 -1.52 -0.39 -14.57
N THR A 60 -0.97 0.81 -14.63
CA THR A 60 0.36 1.01 -15.19
C THR A 60 1.43 0.33 -14.33
N ILE A 61 1.35 0.49 -13.01
CA ILE A 61 2.32 -0.12 -12.11
C ILE A 61 2.29 -1.64 -12.22
N LEU A 62 1.11 -2.23 -12.16
CA LEU A 62 0.99 -3.68 -12.15
C LEU A 62 1.42 -4.27 -13.50
N ARG A 63 1.19 -3.53 -14.59
CA ARG A 63 1.61 -4.01 -15.90
C ARG A 63 3.12 -4.00 -16.04
N ASN A 64 3.80 -3.06 -15.42
CA ASN A 64 5.23 -2.87 -15.62
C ASN A 64 6.12 -3.46 -14.54
N THR A 65 5.53 -3.99 -13.48
CA THR A 65 6.34 -4.38 -12.34
C THR A 65 6.99 -5.75 -12.47
N GLY A 66 6.41 -6.68 -13.14
CA GLY A 66 6.97 -8.04 -13.20
C GLY A 66 6.75 -8.78 -11.89
N ASP A 67 7.51 -9.84 -11.70
CA ASP A 67 7.33 -10.70 -10.53
C ASP A 67 8.02 -10.11 -9.33
N ILE A 68 7.24 -9.70 -8.37
CA ILE A 68 7.78 -9.12 -7.14
C ILE A 68 7.17 -9.80 -5.93
N ILE A 69 7.85 -9.66 -4.82
CA ILE A 69 7.32 -10.05 -3.52
C ILE A 69 7.22 -8.79 -2.68
N VAL A 70 6.05 -8.56 -2.12
CA VAL A 70 5.82 -7.43 -1.23
C VAL A 70 5.51 -8.00 0.15
N GLU A 71 6.37 -7.71 1.10
CA GLU A 71 6.16 -8.12 2.47
C GLU A 71 6.04 -6.90 3.33
N THR A 72 5.24 -6.99 4.39
CA THR A 72 5.02 -5.84 5.27
C THR A 72 5.58 -6.13 6.64
N SER A 73 6.00 -5.09 7.32
CA SER A 73 6.52 -5.20 8.68
C SER A 73 6.17 -3.95 9.47
N ASP A 74 6.35 -4.03 10.77
CA ASP A 74 6.21 -2.89 11.69
C ASP A 74 4.84 -2.23 11.61
N ARG A 75 3.79 -3.04 11.49
CA ARG A 75 2.45 -2.50 11.31
C ARG A 75 1.86 -2.03 12.64
N VAL A 76 1.33 -0.82 12.64
CA VAL A 76 0.59 -0.26 13.76
C VAL A 76 -0.78 0.13 13.24
N ILE A 77 -1.82 -0.26 13.96
CA ILE A 77 -3.20 0.02 13.56
C ILE A 77 -3.83 0.92 14.61
N HIS A 78 -4.42 2.00 14.15
CA HIS A 78 -5.17 2.92 14.99
C HIS A 78 -6.51 3.18 14.33
N GLY A 79 -7.59 3.03 15.06
CA GLY A 79 -8.89 3.30 14.44
C GLY A 79 -10.04 2.80 15.28
N ASP A 80 -11.21 2.86 14.69
CA ASP A 80 -12.44 2.42 15.33
C ASP A 80 -13.22 1.57 14.33
N GLU A 81 -14.54 1.51 14.51
CA GLU A 81 -15.36 0.65 13.67
C GLU A 81 -15.60 1.22 12.28
N GLN A 82 -15.22 2.44 12.03
CA GLN A 82 -15.51 3.10 10.78
C GLN A 82 -14.28 3.48 10.00
N ILE A 83 -13.21 3.87 10.68
CA ILE A 83 -11.97 4.29 10.02
C ILE A 83 -10.80 3.59 10.71
N ALA A 84 -9.89 3.08 9.94
CA ALA A 84 -8.67 2.48 10.48
C ALA A 84 -7.46 3.02 9.72
N ILE A 85 -6.46 3.41 10.48
CA ILE A 85 -5.21 3.94 9.95
C ILE A 85 -4.13 2.91 10.23
N HIS A 86 -3.50 2.41 9.18
CA HIS A 86 -2.42 1.45 9.29
C HIS A 86 -1.14 2.14 8.85
N THR A 87 -0.14 2.16 9.72
CA THR A 87 1.19 2.59 9.31
C THR A 87 2.09 1.38 9.35
N LEU A 88 2.95 1.25 8.37
CA LEU A 88 3.75 0.04 8.22
C LEU A 88 4.93 0.29 7.31
N VAL A 89 5.73 -0.73 7.12
CA VAL A 89 6.85 -0.71 6.18
C VAL A 89 6.55 -1.74 5.09
N GLU A 90 6.71 -1.34 3.84
CA GLU A 90 6.67 -2.26 2.72
C GLU A 90 8.10 -2.65 2.37
N ASN A 91 8.34 -3.94 2.26
CA ASN A 91 9.63 -4.47 1.84
C ASN A 91 9.40 -5.16 0.50
N ILE A 92 9.97 -4.61 -0.55
CA ILE A 92 9.70 -5.07 -1.91
C ILE A 92 10.97 -5.54 -2.57
N HIS A 93 10.93 -6.72 -3.17
CA HIS A 93 12.06 -7.17 -3.98
C HIS A 93 11.56 -7.96 -5.18
N SER A 94 12.35 -8.00 -6.24
CA SER A 94 11.98 -8.79 -7.39
C SER A 94 12.39 -10.23 -7.15
N MET A 95 11.71 -11.15 -7.81
CA MET A 95 12.06 -12.55 -7.70
C MET A 95 13.47 -12.81 -8.23
N ASP A 96 13.90 -12.00 -9.19
CA ASP A 96 15.23 -12.19 -9.78
C ASP A 96 16.35 -11.72 -8.89
N LYS A 97 16.14 -10.75 -8.06
CA LYS A 97 17.19 -10.17 -7.22
C LYS A 97 16.71 -10.04 -5.79
N PRO A 98 16.55 -11.17 -5.10
CA PRO A 98 15.97 -11.12 -3.76
C PRO A 98 16.82 -10.39 -2.73
N GLU A 99 18.09 -10.19 -3.01
CA GLU A 99 18.94 -9.49 -2.08
C GLU A 99 18.77 -7.97 -2.15
N GLN A 100 18.11 -7.45 -3.19
CA GLN A 100 17.89 -6.02 -3.29
C GLN A 100 16.49 -5.72 -2.76
N ILE A 101 16.41 -5.20 -1.57
CA ILE A 101 15.12 -4.91 -0.94
C ILE A 101 14.94 -3.42 -0.90
N PHE A 102 13.80 -2.96 -1.45
CA PHE A 102 13.42 -1.56 -1.41
C PHE A 102 12.39 -1.39 -0.32
N ARG A 103 12.58 -0.44 0.56
CA ARG A 103 11.69 -0.23 1.68
C ARG A 103 11.01 1.11 1.61
N PHE A 104 9.74 1.11 1.96
CA PHE A 104 8.92 2.31 1.97
C PHE A 104 8.16 2.39 3.27
N VAL A 105 8.04 3.58 3.83
CA VAL A 105 7.16 3.77 4.97
C VAL A 105 5.80 4.19 4.41
N VAL A 106 4.75 3.62 4.94
CA VAL A 106 3.44 3.70 4.31
C VAL A 106 2.37 4.02 5.31
N THR A 107 1.42 4.84 4.90
CA THR A 107 0.16 5.02 5.61
C THR A 107 -0.96 4.56 4.69
N ASN A 108 -1.75 3.62 5.17
CA ASN A 108 -2.94 3.15 4.49
C ASN A 108 -4.14 3.44 5.39
N ILE A 109 -5.18 4.04 4.82
CA ILE A 109 -6.39 4.32 5.59
C ILE A 109 -7.55 3.60 4.92
N TYR A 110 -8.34 2.94 5.75
CA TYR A 110 -9.48 2.15 5.31
C TYR A 110 -10.74 2.65 5.97
N GLN A 111 -11.84 2.53 5.28
CA GLN A 111 -13.14 2.96 5.79
C GLN A 111 -14.13 1.82 5.66
N SER A 112 -14.94 1.63 6.70
CA SER A 112 -16.00 0.63 6.67
C SER A 112 -17.30 1.29 6.26
N THR A 113 -17.96 0.73 5.27
CA THR A 113 -19.28 1.16 4.87
C THR A 113 -20.15 -0.08 4.88
N ALA A 114 -21.16 -0.09 5.74
CA ALA A 114 -22.04 -1.24 5.87
C ALA A 114 -21.26 -2.53 6.13
N GLY A 115 -20.23 -2.43 6.96
CA GLY A 115 -19.45 -3.59 7.34
C GLY A 115 -18.40 -4.06 6.33
N VAL A 116 -18.24 -3.33 5.23
CA VAL A 116 -17.25 -3.67 4.21
C VAL A 116 -16.15 -2.62 4.25
N TRP A 117 -14.92 -3.08 4.44
CA TRP A 117 -13.77 -2.19 4.55
C TRP A 117 -13.11 -2.01 3.21
N LYS A 118 -12.87 -0.77 2.83
CA LYS A 118 -12.17 -0.45 1.58
C LYS A 118 -11.17 0.64 1.81
N MET A 119 -10.18 0.70 0.95
CA MET A 119 -9.09 1.66 1.09
C MET A 119 -9.52 3.02 0.60
N ILE A 120 -9.19 4.06 1.36
CA ILE A 120 -9.47 5.44 0.96
C ILE A 120 -8.21 6.26 0.81
N LEU A 121 -7.08 5.79 1.30
CA LEU A 121 -5.81 6.50 1.13
C LEU A 121 -4.65 5.52 1.18
N HIS A 122 -3.71 5.71 0.28
CA HIS A 122 -2.42 5.01 0.29
C HIS A 122 -1.33 6.04 0.06
N HIS A 123 -0.38 6.13 0.95
CA HIS A 123 0.72 7.07 0.80
C HIS A 123 2.01 6.36 1.18
N ALA A 124 2.90 6.22 0.23
CA ALA A 124 4.17 5.54 0.44
C ALA A 124 5.32 6.47 0.12
N SER A 125 6.35 6.43 0.93
CA SER A 125 7.55 7.19 0.65
C SER A 125 8.78 6.33 0.92
N PRO A 126 9.88 6.56 0.21
CA PRO A 126 11.07 5.76 0.41
C PRO A 126 11.60 5.94 1.82
N MET A 127 12.02 4.85 2.43
CA MET A 127 12.69 4.96 3.72
C MET A 127 14.11 5.42 3.50
N PRO A 128 14.69 6.04 4.52
CA PRO A 128 16.09 6.37 4.44
C PRO A 128 16.91 5.11 4.19
N HIS A 129 18.07 5.31 3.60
CA HIS A 129 18.95 4.21 3.31
C HIS A 129 19.20 3.42 4.57
N ASP A 130 19.49 2.15 4.44
CA ASP A 130 19.68 1.28 5.57
C ASP A 130 20.70 1.88 6.51
N THR A 131 20.25 2.13 7.74
CA THR A 131 21.06 2.79 8.68
C THR A 131 22.10 1.93 9.29
N SER A 132 22.00 0.64 9.15
CA SER A 132 23.02 -0.19 9.70
C SER A 132 24.35 0.13 9.08
N GLN A 133 24.31 0.82 7.99
CA GLN A 133 25.48 1.15 7.38
C GLN A 133 25.86 2.48 7.60
N LYS A 134 25.18 3.28 8.18
CA LYS A 134 25.52 4.55 8.31
C LYS A 134 25.60 5.00 9.47
N GLU A 135 25.76 4.67 10.12
CA GLU A 135 25.82 5.13 11.21
C GLU A 135 25.99 6.29 11.40
N SER A 136 26.09 6.78 11.41
CA SER A 136 26.42 7.92 11.66
C SER A 136 25.75 8.90 11.26
N SER A 137 25.23 9.09 10.88
CA SER A 137 24.75 10.10 10.40
C SER A 137 23.73 10.57 10.94
N PRO A 138 23.66 11.19 11.38
CA PRO A 138 22.79 11.68 12.05
C PRO A 138 21.91 12.48 11.59
N THR A 139 21.57 12.92 11.38
CA THR A 139 20.95 13.71 11.10
C THR A 139 19.94 13.98 10.78
N VAL A 140 19.31 14.15 10.81
CA VAL A 140 18.36 14.39 10.57
C VAL A 140 17.66 15.19 10.39
N VAL A 141 17.24 15.57 10.33
CA VAL A 141 16.69 16.35 10.15
C VAL A 141 15.60 16.58 9.84
N HIS A 142 14.99 16.81 9.79
CA HIS A 142 13.93 17.19 9.39
C HIS A 142 13.47 17.99 9.40
#